data_34381ba526c2b9ccf5bc938c671cf8fa
#
_entry.id   34381ba526c2b9ccf5bc938c671cf8fa
#
_cell.length_a   1.000
_cell.length_b   1.000
_cell.length_c   1.000
_cell.angle_alpha   90.00
_cell.angle_beta   90.00
_cell.angle_gamma   90.00
#
_symmetry.space_group_name_H-M   'P 1'
#
loop_
_entity.id
_entity.type
_entity.pdbx_description
1 polymer ?
#
loop_
_entity_poly.entity_id
_entity_poly.type
_entity_poly.pdbx_seq_one_letter_code
_entity_poly.pdbx_strand_id
1 'polypeptide(L)'
;MRSWFASSVLCLVLLAPAEATARGAGDGLACLRASNLTCAQEIRDELLRSAPTDPDTLLLAAKTAFHEGDYEGALDAWMALSDGVRAGDPHTPYAATAAAVAGLMEAQADGVILRHDSGLDTILADEALETLIQARLTYDALFGGGPDHDIVLDIFPTASRFTAASGLPTEAVQTTGVIALSKWNRLLLTSPRALSRGYNWKDTISHEYIHLVVSWRSADRVPVWLQEGLAKHLEADWRGGRAGYLSVHQQSLLAAALHTDEFVPFEKFKLSMAYLDSGEEAALAFAQVATMVHFLLERGTDAALVDLMDRIRSGEASEDVVADLAGFEDFAAFKEGWKDFIAQLPLIEQQLATLPVVLDSTGDDFASDPLLSMRQDLARYARLGDLLREASRPAAALIEYEKAADPDAPPSPMLLARKAVCLEMMGEASAALAVAEEGVGLYPEFPLLQVTTAQLRDAAGQRTEAITAWKAAHDLNPFNPTVQRALMEGYELLGETDLAARHARYERILSTGGGLD
;
A
#
# COMPACT_ATOMS: atom_id res chain seq x y z
N MET A 1 -81.44 23.00 39.30
CA MET A 1 -80.99 22.68 40.66
C MET A 1 -79.85 21.66 40.53
N ARG A 2 -78.75 22.00 41.23
CA ARG A 2 -77.53 21.17 41.51
C ARG A 2 -76.60 20.93 40.32
N SER A 3 -75.55 21.79 40.33
CA SER A 3 -74.30 21.70 39.68
C SER A 3 -73.43 20.62 40.29
N TRP A 4 -72.69 19.87 39.48
CA TRP A 4 -71.53 19.07 39.93
C TRP A 4 -70.34 19.56 39.15
N PHE A 5 -69.38 20.21 39.90
CA PHE A 5 -68.03 20.49 39.49
C PHE A 5 -67.23 19.23 39.66
N ALA A 6 -66.64 18.73 38.61
CA ALA A 6 -65.58 17.71 38.66
C ALA A 6 -64.23 18.41 38.54
N SER A 7 -63.48 18.47 39.61
CA SER A 7 -62.07 18.94 39.63
C SER A 7 -61.15 17.85 39.05
N SER A 8 -60.64 18.09 37.85
CA SER A 8 -59.57 17.27 37.26
C SER A 8 -58.24 17.70 37.87
N VAL A 9 -57.65 16.85 38.70
CA VAL A 9 -56.25 16.97 39.20
C VAL A 9 -55.32 16.50 38.07
N LEU A 10 -54.64 17.44 37.44
CA LEU A 10 -53.60 17.17 36.44
C LEU A 10 -52.33 16.75 37.22
N CYS A 11 -52.05 15.43 37.31
CA CYS A 11 -50.76 14.92 37.78
C CYS A 11 -49.68 15.22 36.71
N LEU A 12 -48.89 16.26 36.94
CA LEU A 12 -47.66 16.51 36.19
C LEU A 12 -46.63 15.44 36.62
N VAL A 13 -46.46 14.38 35.84
CA VAL A 13 -45.31 13.48 35.96
C VAL A 13 -44.12 14.22 35.40
N LEU A 14 -43.30 14.79 36.28
CA LEU A 14 -41.96 15.23 35.96
C LEU A 14 -41.12 13.98 35.62
N LEU A 15 -40.98 13.72 34.32
CA LEU A 15 -39.95 12.83 33.79
C LEU A 15 -38.62 13.48 34.16
N ALA A 16 -37.94 12.96 35.21
CA ALA A 16 -36.55 13.26 35.43
C ALA A 16 -35.76 12.89 34.15
N PRO A 17 -34.87 13.76 33.68
CA PRO A 17 -33.99 13.38 32.60
C PRO A 17 -33.27 12.11 33.04
N ALA A 18 -33.25 11.07 32.20
CA ALA A 18 -32.42 9.90 32.43
C ALA A 18 -30.99 10.45 32.58
N GLU A 19 -30.38 10.24 33.76
CA GLU A 19 -28.96 10.52 33.96
C GLU A 19 -28.23 9.71 32.90
N ALA A 20 -27.69 10.39 31.88
CA ALA A 20 -26.77 9.79 30.95
C ALA A 20 -25.62 9.23 31.81
N THR A 21 -25.49 7.92 31.87
CA THR A 21 -24.35 7.27 32.54
C THR A 21 -23.09 7.89 32.00
N ALA A 22 -22.28 8.50 32.90
CA ALA A 22 -21.04 9.16 32.48
C ALA A 22 -20.16 8.15 31.72
N ARG A 23 -19.73 8.51 30.51
CA ARG A 23 -18.84 7.67 29.71
C ARG A 23 -17.50 7.52 30.42
N GLY A 24 -16.98 6.29 30.54
CA GLY A 24 -15.70 5.98 31.17
C GLY A 24 -14.57 5.76 30.15
N ALA A 25 -13.34 5.63 30.63
CA ALA A 25 -12.18 5.34 29.80
C ALA A 25 -12.36 4.04 28.97
N GLY A 26 -13.05 3.04 29.52
CA GLY A 26 -13.40 1.82 28.80
C GLY A 26 -14.24 2.05 27.55
N ASP A 27 -15.15 3.02 27.57
CA ASP A 27 -15.96 3.40 26.40
C ASP A 27 -15.10 4.08 25.33
N GLY A 28 -14.15 4.95 25.74
CA GLY A 28 -13.19 5.56 24.83
C GLY A 28 -12.27 4.52 24.16
N LEU A 29 -11.80 3.53 24.92
CA LEU A 29 -11.03 2.42 24.36
C LEU A 29 -11.88 1.53 23.42
N ALA A 30 -13.17 1.39 23.67
CA ALA A 30 -14.09 0.71 22.75
C ALA A 30 -14.26 1.49 21.45
N CYS A 31 -14.31 2.83 21.50
CA CYS A 31 -14.31 3.68 20.30
C CYS A 31 -13.05 3.47 19.44
N LEU A 32 -11.85 3.42 20.05
CA LEU A 32 -10.60 3.15 19.34
C LEU A 32 -10.59 1.77 18.67
N ARG A 33 -11.09 0.74 19.37
CA ARG A 33 -11.24 -0.61 18.78
C ARG A 33 -12.24 -0.67 17.62
N ALA A 34 -13.18 0.25 17.57
CA ALA A 34 -14.15 0.39 16.50
C ALA A 34 -13.69 1.41 15.42
N SER A 35 -12.41 1.77 15.40
CA SER A 35 -11.82 2.78 14.51
C SER A 35 -12.55 4.12 14.51
N ASN A 36 -13.15 4.50 15.65
CA ASN A 36 -13.87 5.75 15.85
C ASN A 36 -13.06 6.71 16.73
N LEU A 37 -12.11 7.41 16.09
CA LEU A 37 -11.18 8.30 16.78
C LEU A 37 -11.91 9.50 17.42
N THR A 38 -12.83 10.13 16.72
CA THR A 38 -13.60 11.29 17.20
C THR A 38 -14.35 10.96 18.49
N CYS A 39 -14.99 9.80 18.57
CA CYS A 39 -15.63 9.33 19.80
C CYS A 39 -14.62 9.19 20.96
N ALA A 40 -13.44 8.65 20.71
CA ALA A 40 -12.39 8.49 21.72
C ALA A 40 -11.84 9.83 22.21
N GLN A 41 -11.66 10.80 21.29
CA GLN A 41 -11.24 12.18 21.59
C GLN A 41 -12.23 12.89 22.53
N GLU A 42 -13.52 12.83 22.22
CA GLU A 42 -14.56 13.42 23.06
C GLU A 42 -14.52 12.88 24.50
N ILE A 43 -14.42 11.55 24.64
CA ILE A 43 -14.39 10.90 25.97
C ILE A 43 -13.09 11.22 26.69
N ARG A 44 -11.95 11.19 26.02
CA ARG A 44 -10.66 11.60 26.58
C ARG A 44 -10.72 13.02 27.15
N ASP A 45 -11.22 13.96 26.36
CA ASP A 45 -11.26 15.38 26.73
C ASP A 45 -12.21 15.64 27.92
N GLU A 46 -13.31 14.87 28.03
CA GLU A 46 -14.20 14.91 29.18
C GLU A 46 -13.50 14.39 30.44
N LEU A 47 -12.81 13.25 30.33
CA LEU A 47 -12.13 12.62 31.47
C LEU A 47 -10.90 13.43 31.90
N LEU A 48 -10.12 13.99 31.00
CA LEU A 48 -8.99 14.87 31.35
C LEU A 48 -9.41 16.12 32.14
N ARG A 49 -10.63 16.63 31.89
CA ARG A 49 -11.18 17.76 32.70
C ARG A 49 -11.65 17.32 34.08
N SER A 50 -12.13 16.11 34.26
CA SER A 50 -12.72 15.60 35.53
C SER A 50 -11.75 14.80 36.38
N ALA A 51 -10.86 14.02 35.78
CA ALA A 51 -9.94 13.10 36.44
C ALA A 51 -8.57 13.02 35.70
N PRO A 52 -7.81 14.12 35.63
CA PRO A 52 -6.61 14.22 34.77
C PRO A 52 -5.44 13.31 35.18
N THR A 53 -5.43 12.81 36.40
CA THR A 53 -4.36 11.94 36.93
C THR A 53 -4.82 10.50 37.16
N ASP A 54 -6.06 10.18 36.81
CA ASP A 54 -6.56 8.81 36.92
C ASP A 54 -5.84 7.92 35.88
N PRO A 55 -5.35 6.73 36.29
CA PRO A 55 -4.59 5.84 35.40
C PRO A 55 -5.35 5.41 34.14
N ASP A 56 -6.64 5.16 34.21
CA ASP A 56 -7.45 4.76 33.04
C ASP A 56 -7.64 5.95 32.07
N THR A 57 -7.79 7.17 32.64
CA THR A 57 -7.82 8.41 31.87
C THR A 57 -6.51 8.64 31.12
N LEU A 58 -5.36 8.49 31.81
CA LEU A 58 -4.04 8.64 31.19
C LEU A 58 -3.77 7.58 30.13
N LEU A 59 -4.22 6.32 30.34
CA LEU A 59 -4.10 5.27 29.33
C LEU A 59 -4.93 5.59 28.08
N LEU A 60 -6.16 6.06 28.26
CA LEU A 60 -6.98 6.51 27.13
C LEU A 60 -6.33 7.70 26.42
N ALA A 61 -5.78 8.66 27.16
CA ALA A 61 -5.10 9.82 26.60
C ALA A 61 -3.88 9.39 25.76
N ALA A 62 -3.04 8.50 26.30
CA ALA A 62 -1.88 7.97 25.57
C ALA A 62 -2.28 7.28 24.25
N LYS A 63 -3.30 6.40 24.32
CA LYS A 63 -3.77 5.68 23.13
C LYS A 63 -4.42 6.61 22.10
N THR A 64 -5.26 7.54 22.54
CA THR A 64 -5.93 8.48 21.63
C THR A 64 -4.92 9.39 20.95
N ALA A 65 -3.98 9.99 21.68
CA ALA A 65 -2.90 10.79 21.12
C ALA A 65 -2.04 9.99 20.12
N PHE A 66 -1.77 8.72 20.41
CA PHE A 66 -1.04 7.84 19.50
C PHE A 66 -1.79 7.61 18.18
N HIS A 67 -3.11 7.45 18.23
CA HIS A 67 -3.97 7.33 17.04
C HIS A 67 -4.14 8.65 16.28
N GLU A 68 -4.00 9.80 16.95
CA GLU A 68 -3.98 11.13 16.33
C GLU A 68 -2.65 11.44 15.63
N GLY A 69 -1.61 10.64 15.87
CA GLY A 69 -0.25 10.92 15.41
C GLY A 69 0.50 11.93 16.29
N ASP A 70 -0.02 12.29 17.46
CA ASP A 70 0.70 13.04 18.48
C ASP A 70 1.54 12.07 19.33
N TYR A 71 2.71 11.70 18.80
CA TYR A 71 3.54 10.67 19.41
C TYR A 71 4.29 11.16 20.66
N GLU A 72 4.58 12.46 20.75
CA GLU A 72 5.19 13.07 21.93
C GLU A 72 4.18 13.12 23.08
N GLY A 73 2.98 13.64 22.84
CA GLY A 73 1.90 13.66 23.82
C GLY A 73 1.47 12.25 24.25
N ALA A 74 1.46 11.29 23.33
CA ALA A 74 1.19 9.89 23.64
C ALA A 74 2.26 9.28 24.56
N LEU A 75 3.54 9.56 24.28
CA LEU A 75 4.65 9.10 25.12
C LEU A 75 4.63 9.75 26.50
N ASP A 76 4.37 11.03 26.59
CA ASP A 76 4.27 11.77 27.88
C ASP A 76 3.15 11.20 28.75
N ALA A 77 1.95 11.01 28.20
CA ALA A 77 0.84 10.40 28.92
C ALA A 77 1.16 8.95 29.34
N TRP A 78 1.81 8.18 28.47
CA TRP A 78 2.27 6.83 28.76
C TRP A 78 3.32 6.78 29.89
N MET A 79 4.28 7.70 29.89
CA MET A 79 5.32 7.77 30.93
C MET A 79 4.79 8.22 32.31
N ALA A 80 3.66 8.91 32.33
CA ALA A 80 2.98 9.26 33.59
C ALA A 80 2.30 8.07 34.26
N LEU A 81 2.11 6.94 33.57
CA LEU A 81 1.53 5.70 34.12
C LEU A 81 2.53 4.93 34.96
N SER A 82 2.04 4.19 35.95
CA SER A 82 2.85 3.24 36.73
C SER A 82 3.30 2.05 35.88
N ASP A 83 4.41 1.40 36.27
CA ASP A 83 4.95 0.22 35.56
C ASP A 83 3.92 -0.91 35.45
N GLY A 84 3.07 -1.10 36.46
CA GLY A 84 2.03 -2.13 36.42
C GLY A 84 0.96 -1.88 35.35
N VAL A 85 0.57 -0.62 35.13
CA VAL A 85 -0.39 -0.26 34.07
C VAL A 85 0.27 -0.37 32.69
N ARG A 86 1.51 0.11 32.59
CA ARG A 86 2.28 -0.01 31.34
C ARG A 86 2.47 -1.45 30.89
N ALA A 87 2.69 -2.37 31.81
CA ALA A 87 2.81 -3.80 31.48
C ALA A 87 1.53 -4.42 30.90
N GLY A 88 0.38 -3.78 31.08
CA GLY A 88 -0.90 -4.19 30.46
C GLY A 88 -1.05 -3.82 28.98
N ASP A 89 -0.16 -2.98 28.42
CA ASP A 89 -0.14 -2.60 27.00
C ASP A 89 1.27 -2.74 26.39
N PRO A 90 1.79 -3.95 26.25
CA PRO A 90 3.17 -4.19 25.81
C PRO A 90 3.34 -4.01 24.29
N HIS A 91 2.25 -3.86 23.52
CA HIS A 91 2.29 -3.93 22.05
C HIS A 91 2.26 -2.56 21.36
N THR A 92 1.98 -1.47 22.07
CA THR A 92 2.00 -0.14 21.49
C THR A 92 3.41 0.46 21.59
N PRO A 93 4.08 0.75 20.46
CA PRO A 93 5.49 1.12 20.45
C PRO A 93 5.71 2.63 20.68
N TYR A 94 5.15 3.23 21.75
CA TYR A 94 5.16 4.68 22.00
C TYR A 94 6.54 5.32 21.83
N ALA A 95 7.53 4.85 22.58
CA ALA A 95 8.87 5.42 22.54
C ALA A 95 9.60 5.15 21.21
N ALA A 96 9.40 3.96 20.64
CA ALA A 96 10.03 3.60 19.36
C ALA A 96 9.44 4.40 18.21
N THR A 97 8.11 4.64 18.22
CA THR A 97 7.46 5.48 17.20
C THR A 97 7.87 6.94 17.34
N ALA A 98 7.84 7.51 18.54
CA ALA A 98 8.29 8.89 18.78
C ALA A 98 9.74 9.09 18.30
N ALA A 99 10.64 8.14 18.59
CA ALA A 99 12.01 8.17 18.08
C ALA A 99 12.09 8.00 16.55
N ALA A 100 11.24 7.15 15.96
CA ALA A 100 11.23 6.90 14.53
C ALA A 100 10.74 8.10 13.70
N VAL A 101 9.82 8.93 14.23
CA VAL A 101 9.33 10.13 13.56
C VAL A 101 10.16 11.38 13.89
N ALA A 102 11.00 11.32 14.91
CA ALA A 102 11.82 12.47 15.30
C ALA A 102 12.67 12.98 14.12
N GLY A 103 12.57 14.29 13.87
CA GLY A 103 13.28 14.97 12.78
C GLY A 103 12.67 14.78 11.39
N LEU A 104 11.52 14.11 11.25
CA LEU A 104 10.76 14.16 10.01
C LEU A 104 10.15 15.56 9.83
N MET A 105 10.07 16.01 8.59
CA MET A 105 9.32 17.21 8.19
C MET A 105 7.85 16.87 8.09
N GLU A 106 7.00 17.85 8.42
CA GLU A 106 5.56 17.74 8.29
C GLU A 106 5.05 18.66 7.17
N ALA A 107 4.18 18.12 6.32
CA ALA A 107 3.42 18.85 5.32
C ALA A 107 1.94 18.51 5.50
N GLN A 108 1.05 19.49 5.29
CA GLN A 108 -0.38 19.28 5.49
C GLN A 108 -1.18 19.89 4.33
N ALA A 109 -2.20 19.14 3.86
CA ALA A 109 -3.17 19.62 2.88
C ALA A 109 -4.48 18.83 3.02
N ASP A 110 -5.62 19.50 2.89
CA ASP A 110 -6.98 18.92 2.75
C ASP A 110 -7.30 17.73 3.70
N GLY A 111 -6.94 17.89 4.99
CA GLY A 111 -7.19 16.87 6.00
C GLY A 111 -6.23 15.68 5.95
N VAL A 112 -5.05 15.86 5.36
CA VAL A 112 -3.94 14.91 5.35
C VAL A 112 -2.72 15.54 6.02
N ILE A 113 -2.10 14.82 6.94
CA ILE A 113 -0.83 15.15 7.58
C ILE A 113 0.20 14.14 7.08
N LEU A 114 1.18 14.62 6.32
CA LEU A 114 2.29 13.84 5.80
C LEU A 114 3.56 14.13 6.60
N ARG A 115 4.28 13.06 7.02
CA ARG A 115 5.63 13.18 7.56
C ARG A 115 6.63 12.40 6.71
N HIS A 116 7.75 13.03 6.40
CA HIS A 116 8.80 12.44 5.56
C HIS A 116 10.19 12.97 5.96
N ASP A 117 11.24 12.30 5.50
CA ASP A 117 12.61 12.79 5.71
C ASP A 117 12.88 14.11 4.97
N SER A 118 13.64 14.99 5.60
CA SER A 118 13.96 16.34 5.06
C SER A 118 14.96 16.32 3.89
N GLY A 119 15.59 15.17 3.63
CA GLY A 119 16.54 15.00 2.53
C GLY A 119 15.86 14.63 1.21
N LEU A 120 16.27 13.49 0.65
CA LEU A 120 15.80 13.05 -0.66
C LEU A 120 14.28 12.81 -0.70
N ASP A 121 13.66 12.37 0.41
CA ASP A 121 12.22 12.09 0.45
C ASP A 121 11.32 13.33 0.28
N THR A 122 11.88 14.53 0.28
CA THR A 122 11.16 15.77 -0.05
C THR A 122 10.53 15.73 -1.46
N ILE A 123 11.09 14.94 -2.39
CA ILE A 123 10.49 14.75 -3.71
C ILE A 123 9.19 13.96 -3.70
N LEU A 124 8.91 13.21 -2.62
CA LEU A 124 7.67 12.43 -2.49
C LEU A 124 6.48 13.28 -2.04
N ALA A 125 6.75 14.43 -1.37
CA ALA A 125 5.75 15.13 -0.57
C ALA A 125 4.51 15.54 -1.37
N ASP A 126 4.69 16.22 -2.50
CA ASP A 126 3.56 16.69 -3.32
C ASP A 126 2.70 15.52 -3.81
N GLU A 127 3.35 14.47 -4.37
CA GLU A 127 2.64 13.35 -4.96
C GLU A 127 2.01 12.44 -3.90
N ALA A 128 2.62 12.32 -2.71
CA ALA A 128 2.03 11.58 -1.59
C ALA A 128 0.73 12.25 -1.10
N LEU A 129 0.75 13.58 -0.92
CA LEU A 129 -0.43 14.36 -0.55
C LEU A 129 -1.52 14.24 -1.64
N GLU A 130 -1.17 14.51 -2.90
CA GLU A 130 -2.10 14.40 -4.04
C GLU A 130 -2.74 13.00 -4.11
N THR A 131 -1.92 11.95 -3.96
CA THR A 131 -2.40 10.56 -4.00
C THR A 131 -3.37 10.27 -2.87
N LEU A 132 -3.02 10.60 -1.62
CA LEU A 132 -3.87 10.28 -0.47
C LEU A 132 -5.16 11.09 -0.47
N ILE A 133 -5.11 12.37 -0.87
CA ILE A 133 -6.31 13.21 -1.02
C ILE A 133 -7.24 12.62 -2.08
N GLN A 134 -6.69 12.23 -3.24
CA GLN A 134 -7.50 11.63 -4.30
C GLN A 134 -8.06 10.25 -3.91
N ALA A 135 -7.26 9.41 -3.24
CA ALA A 135 -7.70 8.14 -2.68
C ALA A 135 -8.86 8.34 -1.69
N ARG A 136 -8.72 9.31 -0.76
CA ARG A 136 -9.77 9.68 0.19
C ARG A 136 -11.06 10.06 -0.52
N LEU A 137 -11.01 10.97 -1.49
CA LEU A 137 -12.20 11.38 -2.26
C LEU A 137 -12.86 10.19 -2.96
N THR A 138 -12.06 9.31 -3.55
CA THR A 138 -12.56 8.17 -4.31
C THR A 138 -13.21 7.13 -3.40
N TYR A 139 -12.53 6.73 -2.33
CA TYR A 139 -13.01 5.61 -1.49
C TYR A 139 -14.02 6.03 -0.44
N ASP A 140 -13.98 7.27 0.06
CA ASP A 140 -15.07 7.78 0.92
C ASP A 140 -16.40 7.79 0.15
N ALA A 141 -16.38 8.17 -1.13
CA ALA A 141 -17.57 8.10 -1.97
C ALA A 141 -18.00 6.65 -2.24
N LEU A 142 -17.05 5.76 -2.53
CA LEU A 142 -17.32 4.36 -2.87
C LEU A 142 -17.89 3.55 -1.69
N PHE A 143 -17.37 3.78 -0.48
CA PHE A 143 -17.80 3.09 0.74
C PHE A 143 -18.93 3.81 1.49
N GLY A 144 -19.44 4.94 0.96
CA GLY A 144 -20.56 5.69 1.56
C GLY A 144 -20.16 6.50 2.80
N GLY A 145 -18.93 6.96 2.85
CA GLY A 145 -18.34 7.80 3.89
C GLY A 145 -16.97 7.32 4.33
N GLY A 146 -16.18 8.23 4.91
CA GLY A 146 -14.84 7.97 5.42
C GLY A 146 -14.58 8.66 6.76
N PRO A 147 -13.37 8.54 7.32
CA PRO A 147 -12.98 9.16 8.58
C PRO A 147 -13.20 10.67 8.58
N ASP A 148 -13.72 11.20 9.68
CA ASP A 148 -14.05 12.61 9.88
C ASP A 148 -12.91 13.42 10.54
N HIS A 149 -11.73 12.82 10.64
CA HIS A 149 -10.50 13.41 11.18
C HIS A 149 -9.39 13.48 10.12
N ASP A 150 -8.31 14.18 10.44
CA ASP A 150 -7.11 14.23 9.60
C ASP A 150 -6.46 12.85 9.53
N ILE A 151 -6.00 12.48 8.33
CA ILE A 151 -5.32 11.21 8.07
C ILE A 151 -3.81 11.44 8.15
N VAL A 152 -3.14 10.69 9.01
CA VAL A 152 -1.68 10.76 9.17
C VAL A 152 -1.02 9.71 8.27
N LEU A 153 -0.10 10.15 7.41
CA LEU A 153 0.79 9.32 6.61
C LEU A 153 2.25 9.58 7.01
N ASP A 154 2.89 8.57 7.58
CA ASP A 154 4.30 8.60 7.95
C ASP A 154 5.13 7.82 6.91
N ILE A 155 6.00 8.49 6.14
CA ILE A 155 6.94 7.86 5.20
C ILE A 155 8.33 7.79 5.85
N PHE A 156 8.80 6.58 6.09
CA PHE A 156 10.08 6.32 6.74
C PHE A 156 11.21 6.11 5.74
N PRO A 157 12.34 6.80 5.90
CA PRO A 157 13.47 6.72 4.97
C PRO A 157 14.17 5.36 4.95
N THR A 158 13.95 4.52 5.97
CA THR A 158 14.57 3.21 6.10
C THR A 158 13.62 2.16 6.67
N ALA A 159 13.82 0.90 6.29
CA ALA A 159 13.06 -0.23 6.83
C ALA A 159 13.17 -0.35 8.36
N SER A 160 14.29 0.03 8.97
CA SER A 160 14.48 -0.02 10.42
C SER A 160 13.59 1.00 11.15
N ARG A 161 13.45 2.22 10.62
CA ARG A 161 12.53 3.24 11.20
C ARG A 161 11.07 2.82 11.03
N PHE A 162 10.69 2.28 9.87
CA PHE A 162 9.37 1.71 9.64
C PHE A 162 9.07 0.58 10.64
N THR A 163 9.98 -0.38 10.80
CA THR A 163 9.82 -1.49 11.75
C THR A 163 9.63 -0.99 13.19
N ALA A 164 10.44 -0.02 13.62
CA ALA A 164 10.33 0.57 14.96
C ALA A 164 8.97 1.25 15.18
N ALA A 165 8.45 1.98 14.18
CA ALA A 165 7.18 2.69 14.26
C ALA A 165 5.96 1.76 14.14
N SER A 166 6.05 0.69 13.36
CA SER A 166 4.96 -0.26 13.12
C SER A 166 4.73 -1.24 14.28
N GLY A 167 5.75 -1.45 15.13
CA GLY A 167 5.74 -2.46 16.18
C GLY A 167 5.75 -3.90 15.64
N LEU A 168 6.08 -4.08 14.36
CA LEU A 168 6.27 -5.40 13.77
C LEU A 168 7.64 -5.97 14.15
N PRO A 169 7.77 -7.29 14.36
CA PRO A 169 9.09 -7.90 14.50
C PRO A 169 9.94 -7.70 13.24
N THR A 170 11.22 -7.36 13.39
CA THR A 170 12.14 -7.15 12.27
C THR A 170 12.20 -8.34 11.31
N GLU A 171 12.21 -9.56 11.86
CA GLU A 171 12.20 -10.81 11.09
C GLU A 171 10.93 -10.94 10.25
N ALA A 172 9.77 -10.52 10.78
CA ALA A 172 8.52 -10.55 10.02
C ALA A 172 8.59 -9.60 8.82
N VAL A 173 9.06 -8.36 9.01
CA VAL A 173 9.21 -7.37 7.91
C VAL A 173 10.19 -7.88 6.85
N GLN A 174 11.33 -8.48 7.25
CA GLN A 174 12.31 -9.02 6.32
C GLN A 174 11.83 -10.26 5.56
N THR A 175 11.03 -11.12 6.21
CA THR A 175 10.56 -12.37 5.61
C THR A 175 9.36 -12.15 4.71
N THR A 176 8.41 -11.31 5.13
CA THR A 176 7.16 -11.06 4.38
C THR A 176 7.27 -9.91 3.38
N GLY A 177 8.33 -9.08 3.48
CA GLY A 177 8.48 -7.91 2.62
C GLY A 177 7.43 -6.83 2.85
N VAL A 178 6.85 -6.74 4.05
CA VAL A 178 5.89 -5.69 4.40
C VAL A 178 6.56 -4.33 4.35
N ILE A 179 6.09 -3.47 3.47
CA ILE A 179 6.62 -2.12 3.19
C ILE A 179 5.68 -1.01 3.62
N ALA A 180 4.43 -1.33 3.92
CA ALA A 180 3.41 -0.41 4.36
C ALA A 180 2.47 -1.07 5.36
N LEU A 181 1.72 -0.27 6.10
CA LEU A 181 0.77 -0.76 7.09
C LEU A 181 -0.25 0.32 7.45
N SER A 182 -1.53 -0.03 7.43
CA SER A 182 -2.60 0.75 8.03
C SER A 182 -2.87 0.25 9.45
N LYS A 183 -2.56 1.06 10.45
CA LYS A 183 -2.75 0.68 11.85
C LYS A 183 -2.90 1.92 12.75
N TRP A 184 -3.74 1.82 13.79
CA TRP A 184 -3.96 2.91 14.75
C TRP A 184 -4.45 4.21 14.08
N ASN A 185 -5.39 4.10 13.14
CA ASN A 185 -5.96 5.21 12.34
C ASN A 185 -4.92 6.02 11.55
N ARG A 186 -3.79 5.43 11.18
CA ARG A 186 -2.72 6.08 10.42
C ARG A 186 -2.11 5.12 9.42
N LEU A 187 -1.44 5.69 8.43
CA LEU A 187 -0.74 4.98 7.37
C LEU A 187 0.78 5.10 7.61
N LEU A 188 1.47 3.98 7.56
CA LEU A 188 2.92 3.92 7.66
C LEU A 188 3.47 3.34 6.37
N LEU A 189 4.48 3.98 5.80
CA LEU A 189 5.06 3.59 4.52
C LEU A 189 6.58 3.61 4.60
N THR A 190 7.24 2.64 3.98
CA THR A 190 8.68 2.70 3.76
C THR A 190 8.96 3.48 2.46
N SER A 191 9.86 4.45 2.48
CA SER A 191 10.23 5.20 1.28
C SER A 191 10.68 4.27 0.15
N PRO A 192 10.28 4.52 -1.11
CA PRO A 192 10.72 3.70 -2.25
C PRO A 192 12.24 3.59 -2.38
N ARG A 193 13.02 4.57 -1.88
CA ARG A 193 14.48 4.51 -1.91
C ARG A 193 15.09 3.47 -0.97
N ALA A 194 14.34 3.00 0.03
CA ALA A 194 14.78 1.95 0.93
C ALA A 194 14.69 0.55 0.31
N LEU A 195 14.17 0.44 -0.92
CA LEU A 195 14.12 -0.77 -1.70
C LEU A 195 15.03 -0.62 -2.92
N SER A 196 15.80 -1.64 -3.23
CA SER A 196 16.77 -1.62 -4.32
C SER A 196 16.18 -1.28 -5.71
N ARG A 197 14.88 -1.52 -5.90
CA ARG A 197 14.18 -1.26 -7.16
C ARG A 197 13.04 -0.24 -7.03
N GLY A 198 12.73 0.21 -5.80
CA GLY A 198 11.48 0.89 -5.54
C GLY A 198 10.27 -0.06 -5.65
N TYR A 199 9.09 0.50 -5.73
CA TYR A 199 7.81 -0.22 -5.83
C TYR A 199 6.70 0.76 -6.20
N ASN A 200 5.51 0.28 -6.48
CA ASN A 200 4.35 1.14 -6.80
C ASN A 200 3.80 1.83 -5.54
N TRP A 201 4.56 2.79 -5.02
CA TRP A 201 4.34 3.42 -3.72
C TRP A 201 3.05 4.25 -3.65
N LYS A 202 2.60 4.82 -4.77
CA LYS A 202 1.33 5.58 -4.81
C LYS A 202 0.11 4.67 -4.67
N ASP A 203 0.09 3.55 -5.39
CA ASP A 203 -0.97 2.57 -5.23
C ASP A 203 -0.91 1.91 -3.84
N THR A 204 0.29 1.79 -3.25
CA THR A 204 0.43 1.33 -1.86
C THR A 204 -0.18 2.32 -0.85
N ILE A 205 -0.01 3.65 -1.03
CA ILE A 205 -0.72 4.65 -0.21
C ILE A 205 -2.24 4.46 -0.31
N SER A 206 -2.73 4.27 -1.52
CA SER A 206 -4.14 4.01 -1.80
C SER A 206 -4.64 2.72 -1.15
N HIS A 207 -3.87 1.64 -1.25
CA HIS A 207 -4.12 0.34 -0.61
C HIS A 207 -4.28 0.49 0.91
N GLU A 208 -3.35 1.17 1.56
CA GLU A 208 -3.39 1.39 3.00
C GLU A 208 -4.57 2.29 3.42
N TYR A 209 -4.94 3.25 2.57
CA TYR A 209 -6.13 4.06 2.84
C TYR A 209 -7.42 3.24 2.74
N ILE A 210 -7.51 2.27 1.83
CA ILE A 210 -8.66 1.38 1.75
C ILE A 210 -8.82 0.57 3.04
N HIS A 211 -7.74 0.04 3.61
CA HIS A 211 -7.79 -0.61 4.93
C HIS A 211 -8.35 0.31 6.01
N LEU A 212 -7.93 1.57 6.03
CA LEU A 212 -8.38 2.55 7.02
C LEU A 212 -9.88 2.85 6.88
N VAL A 213 -10.37 3.14 5.66
CA VAL A 213 -11.78 3.44 5.44
C VAL A 213 -12.68 2.21 5.68
N VAL A 214 -12.23 1.01 5.30
CA VAL A 214 -12.95 -0.25 5.55
C VAL A 214 -13.05 -0.52 7.05
N SER A 215 -11.97 -0.36 7.82
CA SER A 215 -11.98 -0.49 9.29
C SER A 215 -12.92 0.52 9.93
N TRP A 216 -12.88 1.78 9.50
CA TRP A 216 -13.78 2.84 9.98
C TRP A 216 -15.25 2.52 9.67
N ARG A 217 -15.59 2.11 8.44
CA ARG A 217 -16.97 1.79 8.00
C ARG A 217 -17.55 0.59 8.73
N SER A 218 -16.74 -0.46 8.92
CA SER A 218 -17.18 -1.73 9.50
C SER A 218 -17.02 -1.80 11.03
N ALA A 219 -16.51 -0.76 11.68
CA ALA A 219 -16.08 -0.80 13.08
C ALA A 219 -15.05 -1.91 13.34
N ASP A 220 -14.07 -2.04 12.41
CA ASP A 220 -12.97 -3.01 12.41
C ASP A 220 -13.43 -4.48 12.43
N ARG A 221 -14.56 -4.79 11.77
CA ARG A 221 -15.15 -6.14 11.75
C ARG A 221 -14.93 -6.90 10.45
N VAL A 222 -14.46 -6.25 9.39
CA VAL A 222 -14.14 -6.93 8.14
C VAL A 222 -12.92 -7.82 8.37
N PRO A 223 -12.97 -9.14 8.04
CA PRO A 223 -11.85 -10.04 8.23
C PRO A 223 -10.71 -9.75 7.25
N VAL A 224 -9.49 -10.16 7.61
CA VAL A 224 -8.26 -9.87 6.86
C VAL A 224 -8.38 -10.25 5.37
N TRP A 225 -8.88 -11.43 5.05
CA TRP A 225 -8.99 -11.88 3.66
C TRP A 225 -9.81 -10.92 2.78
N LEU A 226 -10.89 -10.37 3.34
CA LEU A 226 -11.78 -9.46 2.61
C LEU A 226 -11.21 -8.04 2.57
N GLN A 227 -10.51 -7.61 3.64
CA GLN A 227 -9.78 -6.35 3.63
C GLN A 227 -8.70 -6.34 2.55
N GLU A 228 -7.87 -7.38 2.48
CA GLU A 228 -6.81 -7.52 1.47
C GLU A 228 -7.39 -7.64 0.06
N GLY A 229 -8.50 -8.37 -0.09
CA GLY A 229 -9.20 -8.49 -1.37
C GLY A 229 -9.73 -7.16 -1.88
N LEU A 230 -10.38 -6.36 -1.02
CA LEU A 230 -10.87 -5.03 -1.33
C LEU A 230 -9.72 -4.08 -1.66
N ALA A 231 -8.69 -4.04 -0.80
CA ALA A 231 -7.55 -3.18 -0.99
C ALA A 231 -6.83 -3.50 -2.31
N LYS A 232 -6.50 -4.78 -2.56
CA LYS A 232 -5.81 -5.20 -3.79
C LYS A 232 -6.64 -5.00 -5.06
N HIS A 233 -7.95 -5.19 -5.00
CA HIS A 233 -8.81 -4.99 -6.16
C HIS A 233 -8.97 -3.52 -6.54
N LEU A 234 -9.01 -2.64 -5.54
CA LEU A 234 -9.35 -1.23 -5.71
C LEU A 234 -8.12 -0.29 -5.71
N GLU A 235 -6.92 -0.74 -5.31
CA GLU A 235 -5.75 0.11 -5.03
C GLU A 235 -5.36 1.10 -6.13
N ALA A 236 -5.74 0.84 -7.39
CA ALA A 236 -5.42 1.70 -8.53
C ALA A 236 -6.59 2.61 -8.98
N ASP A 237 -7.80 2.45 -8.43
CA ASP A 237 -9.02 3.16 -8.88
C ASP A 237 -8.97 4.68 -8.60
N TRP A 238 -8.14 5.14 -7.66
CA TRP A 238 -7.92 6.56 -7.36
C TRP A 238 -7.43 7.37 -8.57
N ARG A 239 -6.83 6.73 -9.56
CA ARG A 239 -6.33 7.37 -10.80
C ARG A 239 -7.42 7.67 -11.83
N GLY A 240 -8.68 7.40 -11.52
CA GLY A 240 -9.83 7.67 -12.42
C GLY A 240 -10.07 6.62 -13.50
N GLY A 241 -9.62 5.40 -13.31
CA GLY A 241 -9.88 4.28 -14.21
C GLY A 241 -9.43 2.96 -13.61
N ARG A 242 -10.17 1.87 -13.84
CA ARG A 242 -9.73 0.54 -13.45
C ARG A 242 -8.50 0.14 -14.24
N ALA A 243 -7.32 0.30 -13.66
CA ALA A 243 -6.12 -0.39 -14.10
C ALA A 243 -6.25 -1.89 -13.78
N GLY A 244 -5.48 -2.74 -14.42
CA GLY A 244 -5.43 -4.15 -14.05
C GLY A 244 -5.00 -4.30 -12.58
N TYR A 245 -5.84 -4.87 -11.75
CA TYR A 245 -5.60 -5.06 -10.32
C TYR A 245 -4.70 -6.27 -10.00
N LEU A 246 -4.49 -7.18 -10.96
CA LEU A 246 -3.55 -8.29 -10.83
C LEU A 246 -2.24 -7.96 -11.55
N SER A 247 -1.12 -8.12 -10.88
CA SER A 247 0.18 -8.11 -11.55
C SER A 247 0.28 -9.28 -12.55
N VAL A 248 1.18 -9.15 -13.53
CA VAL A 248 1.42 -10.23 -14.51
C VAL A 248 1.83 -11.53 -13.81
N HIS A 249 2.62 -11.43 -12.73
CA HIS A 249 3.00 -12.57 -11.90
C HIS A 249 1.80 -13.21 -11.20
N GLN A 250 0.90 -12.42 -10.61
CA GLN A 250 -0.32 -12.92 -9.97
C GLN A 250 -1.26 -13.61 -10.98
N GLN A 251 -1.40 -13.06 -12.20
CA GLN A 251 -2.16 -13.70 -13.27
C GLN A 251 -1.57 -15.08 -13.64
N SER A 252 -0.25 -15.16 -13.77
CA SER A 252 0.46 -16.40 -14.07
C SER A 252 0.25 -17.48 -12.99
N LEU A 253 0.38 -17.10 -11.72
CA LEU A 253 0.14 -18.02 -10.59
C LEU A 253 -1.31 -18.50 -10.54
N LEU A 254 -2.27 -17.61 -10.77
CA LEU A 254 -3.69 -17.96 -10.78
C LEU A 254 -4.04 -18.89 -11.95
N ALA A 255 -3.47 -18.66 -13.14
CA ALA A 255 -3.61 -19.55 -14.30
C ALA A 255 -3.03 -20.94 -14.00
N ALA A 256 -1.85 -21.02 -13.40
CA ALA A 256 -1.26 -22.29 -13.00
C ALA A 256 -2.14 -23.03 -11.98
N ALA A 257 -2.66 -22.32 -10.97
CA ALA A 257 -3.57 -22.91 -9.97
C ALA A 257 -4.87 -23.44 -10.59
N LEU A 258 -5.41 -22.78 -11.63
CA LEU A 258 -6.56 -23.27 -12.38
C LEU A 258 -6.28 -24.60 -13.09
N HIS A 259 -5.09 -24.75 -13.69
CA HIS A 259 -4.72 -25.98 -14.41
C HIS A 259 -4.46 -27.17 -13.49
N THR A 260 -3.94 -26.92 -12.28
CA THR A 260 -3.56 -27.98 -11.32
C THR A 260 -4.61 -28.22 -10.23
N ASP A 261 -5.60 -27.34 -10.09
CA ASP A 261 -6.53 -27.22 -8.95
C ASP A 261 -5.79 -27.03 -7.59
N GLU A 262 -4.57 -26.46 -7.63
CA GLU A 262 -3.72 -26.22 -6.45
C GLU A 262 -3.85 -24.77 -5.98
N PHE A 263 -5.01 -24.43 -5.46
CA PHE A 263 -5.26 -23.12 -4.82
C PHE A 263 -4.73 -23.11 -3.38
N VAL A 264 -4.38 -21.91 -2.89
CA VAL A 264 -4.11 -21.74 -1.45
C VAL A 264 -5.42 -21.97 -0.70
N PRO A 265 -5.46 -22.89 0.28
CA PRO A 265 -6.67 -23.17 1.05
C PRO A 265 -7.17 -21.92 1.78
N PHE A 266 -8.46 -21.61 1.68
CA PHE A 266 -9.07 -20.42 2.28
C PHE A 266 -8.79 -20.31 3.78
N GLU A 267 -8.86 -21.41 4.51
CA GLU A 267 -8.59 -21.46 5.95
C GLU A 267 -7.15 -21.05 6.33
N LYS A 268 -6.22 -21.12 5.39
CA LYS A 268 -4.81 -20.78 5.63
C LYS A 268 -4.58 -19.26 5.69
N PHE A 269 -5.34 -18.50 4.90
CA PHE A 269 -5.16 -17.05 4.80
C PHE A 269 -6.32 -16.20 5.34
N LYS A 270 -7.47 -16.78 5.65
CA LYS A 270 -8.65 -15.98 6.03
C LYS A 270 -8.45 -15.11 7.27
N LEU A 271 -7.56 -15.49 8.18
CA LEU A 271 -7.26 -14.72 9.40
C LEU A 271 -5.98 -13.90 9.29
N SER A 272 -5.06 -14.27 8.42
CA SER A 272 -3.78 -13.56 8.24
C SER A 272 -3.08 -14.01 6.96
N MET A 273 -2.56 -13.06 6.20
CA MET A 273 -1.66 -13.32 5.06
C MET A 273 -0.19 -13.48 5.49
N ALA A 274 0.15 -13.13 6.75
CA ALA A 274 1.54 -13.12 7.24
C ALA A 274 2.13 -14.51 7.55
N TYR A 275 1.32 -15.56 7.56
CA TYR A 275 1.75 -16.92 7.88
C TYR A 275 1.80 -17.86 6.67
N LEU A 276 1.85 -17.29 5.47
CA LEU A 276 2.03 -18.07 4.23
C LEU A 276 3.49 -18.48 4.08
N ASP A 277 3.72 -19.67 3.52
CA ASP A 277 5.03 -20.35 3.55
C ASP A 277 6.05 -19.75 2.57
N SER A 278 5.57 -19.01 1.55
CA SER A 278 6.41 -18.40 0.53
C SER A 278 5.80 -17.14 -0.07
N GLY A 279 6.64 -16.33 -0.74
CA GLY A 279 6.18 -15.16 -1.50
C GLY A 279 5.26 -15.53 -2.67
N GLU A 280 5.43 -16.68 -3.30
CA GLU A 280 4.55 -17.17 -4.37
C GLU A 280 3.18 -17.56 -3.81
N GLU A 281 3.15 -18.26 -2.69
CA GLU A 281 1.89 -18.60 -2.02
C GLU A 281 1.14 -17.33 -1.58
N ALA A 282 1.86 -16.34 -1.05
CA ALA A 282 1.27 -15.05 -0.72
C ALA A 282 0.71 -14.34 -1.96
N ALA A 283 1.48 -14.26 -3.05
CA ALA A 283 1.03 -13.65 -4.29
C ALA A 283 -0.21 -14.33 -4.88
N LEU A 284 -0.27 -15.68 -4.82
CA LEU A 284 -1.46 -16.44 -5.23
C LEU A 284 -2.65 -16.17 -4.31
N ALA A 285 -2.47 -16.13 -2.98
CA ALA A 285 -3.54 -15.82 -2.04
C ALA A 285 -4.11 -14.41 -2.28
N PHE A 286 -3.24 -13.40 -2.50
CA PHE A 286 -3.68 -12.06 -2.90
C PHE A 286 -4.47 -12.06 -4.21
N ALA A 287 -4.02 -12.82 -5.21
CA ALA A 287 -4.75 -12.96 -6.47
C ALA A 287 -6.14 -13.60 -6.27
N GLN A 288 -6.23 -14.63 -5.40
CA GLN A 288 -7.48 -15.28 -5.06
C GLN A 288 -8.47 -14.29 -4.41
N VAL A 289 -8.06 -13.57 -3.35
CA VAL A 289 -8.96 -12.66 -2.64
C VAL A 289 -9.36 -11.46 -3.50
N ALA A 290 -8.44 -10.91 -4.29
CA ALA A 290 -8.73 -9.81 -5.21
C ALA A 290 -9.74 -10.22 -6.30
N THR A 291 -9.61 -11.44 -6.85
CA THR A 291 -10.56 -11.96 -7.84
C THR A 291 -11.89 -12.39 -7.21
N MET A 292 -11.93 -12.82 -5.95
CA MET A 292 -13.18 -13.02 -5.20
C MET A 292 -13.95 -11.71 -5.04
N VAL A 293 -13.25 -10.61 -4.72
CA VAL A 293 -13.87 -9.27 -4.67
C VAL A 293 -14.33 -8.81 -6.05
N HIS A 294 -13.52 -9.01 -7.09
CA HIS A 294 -13.94 -8.73 -8.47
C HIS A 294 -15.23 -9.47 -8.81
N PHE A 295 -15.30 -10.76 -8.52
CA PHE A 295 -16.48 -11.58 -8.77
C PHE A 295 -17.71 -11.10 -7.99
N LEU A 296 -17.53 -10.71 -6.73
CA LEU A 296 -18.60 -10.09 -5.92
C LEU A 296 -19.12 -8.81 -6.60
N LEU A 297 -18.24 -7.92 -7.05
CA LEU A 297 -18.62 -6.64 -7.63
C LEU A 297 -19.24 -6.78 -9.03
N GLU A 298 -18.82 -7.76 -9.82
CA GLU A 298 -19.45 -8.06 -11.12
C GLU A 298 -20.89 -8.57 -10.98
N ARG A 299 -21.22 -9.21 -9.87
CA ARG A 299 -22.54 -9.78 -9.60
C ARG A 299 -23.40 -8.88 -8.72
N GLY A 300 -22.76 -8.03 -7.92
CA GLY A 300 -23.43 -7.13 -7.00
C GLY A 300 -24.02 -5.90 -7.70
N THR A 301 -24.71 -5.07 -6.92
CA THR A 301 -25.21 -3.76 -7.36
C THR A 301 -24.15 -2.69 -7.09
N ASP A 302 -24.35 -1.48 -7.63
CA ASP A 302 -23.50 -0.30 -7.34
C ASP A 302 -23.42 0.03 -5.84
N ALA A 303 -24.42 -0.39 -5.05
CA ALA A 303 -24.44 -0.21 -3.60
C ALA A 303 -23.84 -1.39 -2.81
N ALA A 304 -23.33 -2.43 -3.48
CA ALA A 304 -22.87 -3.67 -2.82
C ALA A 304 -21.81 -3.43 -1.75
N LEU A 305 -20.87 -2.51 -1.96
CA LEU A 305 -19.83 -2.20 -0.97
C LEU A 305 -20.38 -1.50 0.27
N VAL A 306 -21.34 -0.60 0.11
CA VAL A 306 -22.00 0.08 1.24
C VAL A 306 -22.80 -0.92 2.06
N ASP A 307 -23.59 -1.78 1.40
CA ASP A 307 -24.38 -2.82 2.05
C ASP A 307 -23.48 -3.86 2.75
N LEU A 308 -22.40 -4.27 2.10
CA LEU A 308 -21.37 -5.15 2.69
C LEU A 308 -20.84 -4.58 4.01
N MET A 309 -20.44 -3.29 4.02
CA MET A 309 -19.94 -2.64 5.23
C MET A 309 -20.99 -2.55 6.33
N ASP A 310 -22.21 -2.15 5.99
CA ASP A 310 -23.29 -1.96 6.96
C ASP A 310 -23.73 -3.28 7.59
N ARG A 311 -23.83 -4.36 6.82
CA ARG A 311 -24.20 -5.69 7.30
C ARG A 311 -23.10 -6.29 8.19
N ILE A 312 -21.83 -6.23 7.78
CA ILE A 312 -20.71 -6.70 8.62
C ILE A 312 -20.61 -5.86 9.90
N ARG A 313 -20.82 -4.54 9.81
CA ARG A 313 -20.87 -3.67 11.00
C ARG A 313 -21.99 -4.08 11.96
N SER A 314 -23.13 -4.53 11.46
CA SER A 314 -24.24 -5.01 12.29
C SER A 314 -23.97 -6.35 12.98
N GLY A 315 -22.92 -7.09 12.54
CA GLY A 315 -22.48 -8.35 13.12
C GLY A 315 -22.82 -9.59 12.30
N GLU A 316 -23.24 -9.43 11.05
CA GLU A 316 -23.40 -10.56 10.13
C GLU A 316 -22.02 -11.14 9.75
N ALA A 317 -21.97 -12.44 9.51
CA ALA A 317 -20.71 -13.09 9.10
C ALA A 317 -20.36 -12.67 7.65
N SER A 318 -19.11 -12.28 7.44
CA SER A 318 -18.64 -11.75 6.15
C SER A 318 -18.84 -12.71 4.99
N GLU A 319 -18.62 -14.01 5.22
CA GLU A 319 -18.79 -15.05 4.23
C GLU A 319 -20.26 -15.18 3.78
N ASP A 320 -21.21 -15.08 4.72
CA ASP A 320 -22.64 -15.13 4.43
C ASP A 320 -23.07 -13.88 3.65
N VAL A 321 -22.59 -12.69 4.06
CA VAL A 321 -22.89 -11.42 3.38
C VAL A 321 -22.35 -11.43 1.95
N VAL A 322 -21.12 -11.89 1.73
CA VAL A 322 -20.50 -11.98 0.40
C VAL A 322 -21.28 -12.94 -0.50
N ALA A 323 -21.66 -14.12 0.02
CA ALA A 323 -22.43 -15.09 -0.74
C ALA A 323 -23.81 -14.53 -1.15
N ASP A 324 -24.53 -13.93 -0.21
CA ASP A 324 -25.86 -13.37 -0.45
C ASP A 324 -25.83 -12.20 -1.45
N LEU A 325 -24.90 -11.25 -1.30
CA LEU A 325 -24.75 -10.13 -2.22
C LEU A 325 -24.37 -10.57 -3.63
N ALA A 326 -23.61 -11.66 -3.77
CA ALA A 326 -23.28 -12.27 -5.06
C ALA A 326 -24.39 -13.18 -5.60
N GLY A 327 -25.49 -13.43 -4.85
CA GLY A 327 -26.63 -14.24 -5.24
C GLY A 327 -26.40 -15.75 -5.13
N PHE A 328 -25.63 -16.19 -4.13
CA PHE A 328 -25.36 -17.60 -3.83
C PHE A 328 -26.02 -18.02 -2.51
N GLU A 329 -26.33 -19.31 -2.38
CA GLU A 329 -26.95 -19.89 -1.19
C GLU A 329 -26.01 -19.85 0.03
N ASP A 330 -24.72 -20.10 -0.20
CA ASP A 330 -23.69 -20.06 0.83
C ASP A 330 -22.31 -19.73 0.23
N PHE A 331 -21.31 -19.56 1.10
CA PHE A 331 -19.95 -19.23 0.69
C PHE A 331 -19.24 -20.38 -0.06
N ALA A 332 -19.65 -21.63 0.12
CA ALA A 332 -19.11 -22.75 -0.64
C ALA A 332 -19.55 -22.66 -2.11
N ALA A 333 -20.83 -22.40 -2.34
CA ALA A 333 -21.40 -22.15 -3.67
C ALA A 333 -20.77 -20.91 -4.34
N PHE A 334 -20.52 -19.83 -3.57
CA PHE A 334 -19.81 -18.66 -4.05
C PHE A 334 -18.40 -19.00 -4.53
N LYS A 335 -17.63 -19.80 -3.77
CA LYS A 335 -16.26 -20.20 -4.17
C LYS A 335 -16.24 -21.05 -5.44
N GLU A 336 -17.21 -21.95 -5.64
CA GLU A 336 -17.31 -22.72 -6.88
C GLU A 336 -17.65 -21.77 -8.07
N GLY A 337 -18.61 -20.85 -7.90
CA GLY A 337 -18.90 -19.86 -8.93
C GLY A 337 -17.72 -18.92 -9.23
N TRP A 338 -16.91 -18.60 -8.22
CA TRP A 338 -15.67 -17.84 -8.40
C TRP A 338 -14.64 -18.61 -9.24
N LYS A 339 -14.47 -19.92 -9.05
CA LYS A 339 -13.59 -20.74 -9.90
C LYS A 339 -14.04 -20.70 -11.36
N ASP A 340 -15.33 -20.83 -11.63
CA ASP A 340 -15.87 -20.71 -12.98
C ASP A 340 -15.65 -19.31 -13.59
N PHE A 341 -15.71 -18.26 -12.76
CA PHE A 341 -15.44 -16.89 -13.18
C PHE A 341 -13.97 -16.68 -13.57
N ILE A 342 -13.02 -17.07 -12.72
CA ILE A 342 -11.60 -16.87 -13.01
C ILE A 342 -11.14 -17.68 -14.22
N ALA A 343 -11.77 -18.82 -14.52
CA ALA A 343 -11.50 -19.62 -15.73
C ALA A 343 -11.89 -18.88 -17.03
N GLN A 344 -12.69 -17.80 -16.94
CA GLN A 344 -13.08 -16.97 -18.08
C GLN A 344 -12.24 -15.69 -18.20
N LEU A 345 -11.41 -15.38 -17.21
CA LEU A 345 -10.53 -14.22 -17.27
C LEU A 345 -9.38 -14.45 -18.27
N PRO A 346 -8.96 -13.41 -18.99
CA PRO A 346 -7.83 -13.48 -19.92
C PRO A 346 -6.51 -13.46 -19.15
N LEU A 347 -6.21 -14.52 -18.39
CA LEU A 347 -5.02 -14.63 -17.57
C LEU A 347 -3.78 -14.90 -18.43
N ILE A 348 -2.63 -14.41 -17.98
CA ILE A 348 -1.33 -14.69 -18.59
C ILE A 348 -0.86 -16.06 -18.07
N GLU A 349 -0.68 -17.03 -18.97
CA GLU A 349 -0.29 -18.41 -18.62
C GLU A 349 1.23 -18.62 -18.58
N GLN A 350 2.02 -17.60 -18.98
CA GLN A 350 3.48 -17.71 -19.00
C GLN A 350 4.05 -17.69 -17.60
N GLN A 351 4.86 -18.69 -17.24
CA GLN A 351 5.60 -18.69 -15.98
C GLN A 351 6.58 -17.52 -15.90
N LEU A 352 6.60 -16.81 -14.78
CA LEU A 352 7.43 -15.64 -14.54
C LEU A 352 8.41 -15.85 -13.38
N ALA A 353 9.54 -15.14 -13.44
CA ALA A 353 10.49 -15.13 -12.34
C ALA A 353 9.91 -14.36 -11.14
N THR A 354 9.97 -14.96 -9.96
CA THR A 354 9.64 -14.26 -8.71
C THR A 354 10.72 -13.23 -8.41
N LEU A 355 10.31 -11.98 -8.25
CA LEU A 355 11.21 -10.88 -7.94
C LEU A 355 11.10 -10.56 -6.44
N PRO A 356 12.04 -11.01 -5.59
CA PRO A 356 11.95 -10.77 -4.16
C PRO A 356 12.02 -9.27 -3.86
N VAL A 357 11.23 -8.84 -2.88
CA VAL A 357 11.36 -7.51 -2.28
C VAL A 357 12.63 -7.51 -1.43
N VAL A 358 13.62 -6.72 -1.80
CA VAL A 358 14.88 -6.61 -1.06
C VAL A 358 14.90 -5.26 -0.36
N LEU A 359 14.72 -5.29 0.96
CA LEU A 359 14.86 -4.13 1.82
C LEU A 359 16.34 -3.82 2.02
N ASP A 360 16.74 -2.60 1.74
CA ASP A 360 18.07 -2.12 2.11
C ASP A 360 18.10 -1.87 3.63
N SER A 361 18.78 -2.74 4.35
CA SER A 361 18.95 -2.64 5.80
C SER A 361 20.10 -1.71 6.21
N THR A 362 20.96 -1.32 5.27
CA THR A 362 22.22 -0.60 5.55
C THR A 362 22.19 0.86 5.12
N GLY A 363 21.27 1.25 4.25
CA GLY A 363 21.24 2.58 3.64
C GLY A 363 22.37 2.79 2.61
N ASP A 364 23.05 1.72 2.21
CA ASP A 364 24.05 1.74 1.15
C ASP A 364 23.40 1.42 -0.20
N ASP A 365 23.57 2.29 -1.19
CA ASP A 365 23.02 2.15 -2.56
C ASP A 365 23.48 0.87 -3.30
N PHE A 366 24.30 0.03 -2.68
CA PHE A 366 24.89 -1.19 -3.24
C PHE A 366 24.28 -2.49 -2.71
N ALA A 367 23.22 -2.45 -1.93
CA ALA A 367 22.77 -3.58 -1.09
C ALA A 367 22.20 -4.79 -1.84
N SER A 368 21.90 -4.74 -3.12
CA SER A 368 21.54 -5.96 -3.85
C SER A 368 22.02 -5.94 -5.30
N ASP A 369 23.17 -6.53 -5.55
CA ASP A 369 23.50 -6.98 -6.91
C ASP A 369 22.35 -7.88 -7.39
N PRO A 370 21.54 -7.46 -8.38
CA PRO A 370 20.42 -8.25 -8.90
C PRO A 370 20.87 -9.63 -9.44
N LEU A 371 22.17 -9.83 -9.62
CA LEU A 371 22.76 -11.12 -9.97
C LEU A 371 22.85 -12.08 -8.78
N LEU A 372 22.63 -11.61 -7.54
CA LEU A 372 22.64 -12.47 -6.35
C LEU A 372 21.47 -13.46 -6.32
N SER A 373 20.37 -13.12 -6.97
CA SER A 373 19.22 -14.03 -7.12
C SER A 373 19.39 -15.07 -8.24
N MET A 374 20.45 -14.93 -9.07
CA MET A 374 20.76 -15.89 -10.12
C MET A 374 21.62 -17.05 -9.58
N ARG A 375 21.50 -18.22 -10.22
CA ARG A 375 22.43 -19.32 -10.00
C ARG A 375 23.88 -18.83 -10.22
N GLN A 376 24.79 -19.16 -9.30
CA GLN A 376 26.17 -18.65 -9.33
C GLN A 376 26.92 -18.96 -10.64
N ASP A 377 26.63 -20.11 -11.25
CA ASP A 377 27.23 -20.53 -12.52
C ASP A 377 26.73 -19.69 -13.69
N LEU A 378 25.51 -19.17 -13.64
CA LEU A 378 24.94 -18.28 -14.65
C LEU A 378 25.31 -16.81 -14.39
N ALA A 379 25.33 -16.37 -13.13
CA ALA A 379 25.70 -15.02 -12.74
C ALA A 379 27.09 -14.60 -13.25
N ARG A 380 28.06 -15.52 -13.34
CA ARG A 380 29.39 -15.24 -13.91
C ARG A 380 29.34 -14.81 -15.38
N TYR A 381 28.45 -15.39 -16.19
CA TYR A 381 28.27 -14.98 -17.58
C TYR A 381 27.64 -13.60 -17.68
N ALA A 382 26.64 -13.32 -16.83
CA ALA A 382 26.02 -11.99 -16.79
C ALA A 382 27.06 -10.91 -16.42
N ARG A 383 27.92 -11.16 -15.42
CA ARG A 383 29.03 -10.25 -15.05
C ARG A 383 30.05 -10.09 -16.18
N LEU A 384 30.40 -11.17 -16.88
CA LEU A 384 31.29 -11.06 -18.05
C LEU A 384 30.63 -10.26 -19.18
N GLY A 385 29.33 -10.45 -19.41
CA GLY A 385 28.53 -9.64 -20.33
C GLY A 385 28.59 -8.15 -19.97
N ASP A 386 28.44 -7.79 -18.69
CA ASP A 386 28.55 -6.40 -18.22
C ASP A 386 29.93 -5.79 -18.54
N LEU A 387 31.01 -6.49 -18.22
CA LEU A 387 32.38 -6.05 -18.51
C LEU A 387 32.61 -5.87 -20.02
N LEU A 388 32.07 -6.76 -20.84
CA LEU A 388 32.20 -6.66 -22.31
C LEU A 388 31.39 -5.49 -22.87
N ARG A 389 30.19 -5.25 -22.36
CA ARG A 389 29.35 -4.10 -22.71
C ARG A 389 30.03 -2.78 -22.35
N GLU A 390 30.59 -2.68 -21.14
CA GLU A 390 31.36 -1.51 -20.68
C GLU A 390 32.63 -1.29 -21.53
N ALA A 391 33.23 -2.37 -21.99
CA ALA A 391 34.35 -2.31 -22.97
C ALA A 391 33.92 -2.04 -24.41
N SER A 392 32.65 -1.60 -24.64
CA SER A 392 32.07 -1.33 -25.98
C SER A 392 32.12 -2.52 -26.94
N ARG A 393 31.91 -3.73 -26.41
CA ARG A 393 31.87 -5.00 -27.17
C ARG A 393 30.47 -5.65 -27.07
N PRO A 394 29.40 -4.96 -27.57
CA PRO A 394 28.01 -5.38 -27.34
C PRO A 394 27.71 -6.76 -27.92
N ALA A 395 28.24 -7.10 -29.10
CA ALA A 395 28.01 -8.42 -29.70
C ALA A 395 28.57 -9.57 -28.83
N ALA A 396 29.76 -9.39 -28.23
CA ALA A 396 30.33 -10.36 -27.32
C ALA A 396 29.55 -10.41 -25.99
N ALA A 397 29.10 -9.25 -25.49
CA ALA A 397 28.26 -9.17 -24.29
C ALA A 397 26.94 -9.91 -24.46
N LEU A 398 26.29 -9.77 -25.63
CA LEU A 398 25.03 -10.45 -25.95
C LEU A 398 25.18 -11.97 -25.88
N ILE A 399 26.27 -12.53 -26.40
CA ILE A 399 26.57 -13.96 -26.32
C ILE A 399 26.70 -14.42 -24.85
N GLU A 400 27.33 -13.62 -24.01
CA GLU A 400 27.48 -13.97 -22.60
C GLU A 400 26.14 -13.85 -21.83
N TYR A 401 25.29 -12.88 -22.15
CA TYR A 401 23.93 -12.79 -21.59
C TYR A 401 23.03 -13.94 -22.06
N GLU A 402 23.20 -14.45 -23.27
CA GLU A 402 22.51 -15.65 -23.73
C GLU A 402 22.92 -16.90 -22.93
N LYS A 403 24.22 -17.04 -22.60
CA LYS A 403 24.72 -18.10 -21.72
C LYS A 403 24.27 -17.94 -20.27
N ALA A 404 23.98 -16.71 -19.84
CA ALA A 404 23.47 -16.41 -18.50
C ALA A 404 21.97 -16.74 -18.37
N ALA A 405 21.24 -16.89 -19.48
CA ALA A 405 19.84 -17.30 -19.44
C ALA A 405 19.74 -18.78 -19.04
N ASP A 406 18.90 -19.07 -18.05
CA ASP A 406 18.57 -20.46 -17.69
C ASP A 406 17.47 -20.95 -18.65
N PRO A 407 17.72 -22.01 -19.44
CA PRO A 407 16.72 -22.50 -20.39
C PRO A 407 15.49 -23.14 -19.69
N ASP A 408 15.65 -23.54 -18.42
CA ASP A 408 14.60 -24.17 -17.61
C ASP A 408 13.89 -23.20 -16.66
N ALA A 409 14.25 -21.90 -16.74
CA ALA A 409 13.68 -20.85 -15.90
C ALA A 409 13.01 -19.74 -16.73
N PRO A 410 12.07 -18.99 -16.14
CA PRO A 410 11.49 -17.80 -16.78
C PRO A 410 12.55 -16.77 -17.19
N PRO A 411 12.29 -15.96 -18.25
CA PRO A 411 13.24 -14.94 -18.70
C PRO A 411 13.52 -13.92 -17.59
N SER A 412 14.80 -13.63 -17.35
CA SER A 412 15.20 -12.63 -16.35
C SER A 412 14.96 -11.22 -16.88
N PRO A 413 14.20 -10.34 -16.15
CA PRO A 413 13.96 -8.96 -16.57
C PRO A 413 15.24 -8.14 -16.72
N MET A 414 16.26 -8.45 -15.90
CA MET A 414 17.55 -7.82 -15.99
C MET A 414 18.31 -8.21 -17.27
N LEU A 415 18.31 -9.49 -17.62
CA LEU A 415 18.94 -9.93 -18.86
C LEU A 415 18.23 -9.37 -20.08
N LEU A 416 16.89 -9.24 -20.07
CA LEU A 416 16.13 -8.61 -21.14
C LEU A 416 16.55 -7.15 -21.32
N ALA A 417 16.63 -6.36 -20.24
CA ALA A 417 17.10 -4.97 -20.31
C ALA A 417 18.53 -4.86 -20.86
N ARG A 418 19.45 -5.71 -20.39
CA ARG A 418 20.85 -5.73 -20.84
C ARG A 418 20.99 -6.14 -22.32
N LYS A 419 20.21 -7.12 -22.77
CA LYS A 419 20.17 -7.53 -24.19
C LYS A 419 19.67 -6.39 -25.06
N ALA A 420 18.60 -5.69 -24.64
CA ALA A 420 18.07 -4.54 -25.38
C ALA A 420 19.13 -3.44 -25.55
N VAL A 421 19.88 -3.10 -24.48
CA VAL A 421 20.96 -2.12 -24.56
C VAL A 421 22.08 -2.58 -25.50
N CYS A 422 22.45 -3.87 -25.50
CA CYS A 422 23.45 -4.37 -26.46
C CYS A 422 22.99 -4.28 -27.91
N LEU A 423 21.75 -4.60 -28.20
CA LEU A 423 21.16 -4.48 -29.53
C LEU A 423 21.15 -3.01 -30.00
N GLU A 424 20.81 -2.07 -29.13
CA GLU A 424 20.90 -0.63 -29.41
C GLU A 424 22.34 -0.21 -29.76
N MET A 425 23.32 -0.62 -28.95
CA MET A 425 24.74 -0.34 -29.20
C MET A 425 25.25 -0.93 -30.53
N MET A 426 24.61 -1.97 -31.03
CA MET A 426 24.89 -2.56 -32.35
C MET A 426 24.16 -1.87 -33.49
N GLY A 427 23.28 -0.90 -33.20
CA GLY A 427 22.46 -0.20 -34.21
C GLY A 427 21.18 -0.96 -34.58
N GLU A 428 20.85 -2.02 -33.89
CA GLU A 428 19.66 -2.87 -34.12
C GLU A 428 18.44 -2.35 -33.36
N ALA A 429 18.11 -1.07 -33.54
CA ALA A 429 17.11 -0.33 -32.74
C ALA A 429 15.74 -1.01 -32.66
N SER A 430 15.24 -1.58 -33.78
CA SER A 430 13.94 -2.28 -33.80
C SER A 430 13.95 -3.56 -32.96
N ALA A 431 15.05 -4.32 -32.99
CA ALA A 431 15.20 -5.52 -32.17
C ALA A 431 15.38 -5.16 -30.69
N ALA A 432 16.13 -4.10 -30.39
CA ALA A 432 16.30 -3.58 -29.04
C ALA A 432 14.95 -3.21 -28.42
N LEU A 433 14.14 -2.44 -29.14
CA LEU A 433 12.81 -2.03 -28.67
C LEU A 433 11.87 -3.24 -28.47
N ALA A 434 11.86 -4.20 -29.39
CA ALA A 434 11.04 -5.40 -29.25
C ALA A 434 11.38 -6.22 -28.00
N VAL A 435 12.68 -6.41 -27.69
CA VAL A 435 13.13 -7.11 -26.47
C VAL A 435 12.76 -6.32 -25.21
N ALA A 436 12.90 -4.99 -25.24
CA ALA A 436 12.53 -4.15 -24.09
C ALA A 436 11.01 -4.15 -23.84
N GLU A 437 10.19 -4.07 -24.90
CA GLU A 437 8.71 -4.12 -24.79
C GLU A 437 8.21 -5.50 -24.35
N GLU A 438 8.82 -6.59 -24.82
CA GLU A 438 8.57 -7.94 -24.28
C GLU A 438 8.86 -7.97 -22.78
N GLY A 439 10.00 -7.43 -22.37
CA GLY A 439 10.39 -7.34 -20.97
C GLY A 439 9.40 -6.54 -20.13
N VAL A 440 8.95 -5.38 -20.59
CA VAL A 440 7.93 -4.56 -19.90
C VAL A 440 6.59 -5.30 -19.84
N GLY A 441 6.21 -6.02 -20.90
CA GLY A 441 4.98 -6.81 -20.91
C GLY A 441 4.96 -7.91 -19.87
N LEU A 442 6.10 -8.52 -19.59
CA LEU A 442 6.25 -9.57 -18.58
C LEU A 442 6.51 -9.02 -17.16
N TYR A 443 7.27 -7.94 -17.05
CA TYR A 443 7.73 -7.34 -15.79
C TYR A 443 7.50 -5.83 -15.78
N PRO A 444 6.25 -5.35 -15.80
CA PRO A 444 5.96 -3.92 -15.84
C PRO A 444 6.47 -3.17 -14.60
N GLU A 445 6.62 -3.88 -13.47
CA GLU A 445 7.13 -3.34 -12.19
C GLU A 445 8.67 -3.37 -12.08
N PHE A 446 9.39 -3.56 -13.19
CA PHE A 446 10.86 -3.56 -13.19
C PHE A 446 11.39 -2.24 -13.77
N PRO A 447 11.86 -1.27 -12.93
CA PRO A 447 12.18 0.08 -13.37
C PRO A 447 13.23 0.16 -14.48
N LEU A 448 14.23 -0.72 -14.46
CA LEU A 448 15.27 -0.72 -15.50
C LEU A 448 14.70 -1.02 -16.89
N LEU A 449 13.71 -1.90 -17.01
CA LEU A 449 13.02 -2.16 -18.29
C LEU A 449 12.23 -0.94 -18.76
N GLN A 450 11.53 -0.26 -17.84
CA GLN A 450 10.80 0.98 -18.16
C GLN A 450 11.77 2.07 -18.66
N VAL A 451 12.90 2.27 -17.94
CA VAL A 451 13.95 3.23 -18.35
C VAL A 451 14.52 2.86 -19.72
N THR A 452 14.88 1.59 -19.94
CA THR A 452 15.45 1.13 -21.21
C THR A 452 14.46 1.34 -22.36
N THR A 453 13.19 0.97 -22.16
CA THR A 453 12.13 1.17 -23.16
C THR A 453 11.91 2.65 -23.47
N ALA A 454 11.91 3.51 -22.45
CA ALA A 454 11.75 4.95 -22.60
C ALA A 454 12.90 5.55 -23.43
N GLN A 455 14.14 5.19 -23.13
CA GLN A 455 15.33 5.64 -23.87
C GLN A 455 15.28 5.21 -25.36
N LEU A 456 14.91 3.96 -25.61
CA LEU A 456 14.78 3.44 -27.00
C LEU A 456 13.67 4.14 -27.77
N ARG A 457 12.53 4.44 -27.13
CA ARG A 457 11.43 5.19 -27.74
C ARG A 457 11.81 6.64 -28.02
N ASP A 458 12.56 7.30 -27.10
CA ASP A 458 13.10 8.63 -27.33
C ASP A 458 14.04 8.67 -28.53
N ALA A 459 14.96 7.71 -28.63
CA ALA A 459 15.87 7.56 -29.77
C ALA A 459 15.12 7.32 -31.09
N ALA A 460 13.98 6.63 -31.04
CA ALA A 460 13.11 6.39 -32.19
C ALA A 460 12.18 7.58 -32.52
N GLY A 461 12.20 8.67 -31.74
CA GLY A 461 11.32 9.83 -31.91
C GLY A 461 9.87 9.61 -31.44
N GLN A 462 9.57 8.53 -30.72
CA GLN A 462 8.26 8.16 -30.16
C GLN A 462 8.03 8.86 -28.82
N ARG A 463 7.89 10.18 -28.85
CA ARG A 463 7.91 11.04 -27.64
C ARG A 463 6.79 10.73 -26.64
N THR A 464 5.57 10.55 -27.09
CA THR A 464 4.41 10.30 -26.21
C THR A 464 4.56 8.97 -25.47
N GLU A 465 4.97 7.94 -26.21
CA GLU A 465 5.21 6.60 -25.67
C GLU A 465 6.44 6.59 -24.74
N ALA A 466 7.47 7.38 -25.06
CA ALA A 466 8.63 7.55 -24.18
C ALA A 466 8.24 8.18 -22.84
N ILE A 467 7.45 9.28 -22.85
CA ILE A 467 6.95 9.92 -21.62
C ILE A 467 6.13 8.93 -20.80
N THR A 468 5.32 8.08 -21.42
CA THR A 468 4.55 7.04 -20.71
C THR A 468 5.47 6.07 -19.99
N ALA A 469 6.54 5.60 -20.64
CA ALA A 469 7.50 4.69 -20.01
C ALA A 469 8.35 5.40 -18.93
N TRP A 470 8.73 6.68 -19.15
CA TRP A 470 9.40 7.49 -18.12
C TRP A 470 8.53 7.69 -16.87
N LYS A 471 7.22 7.93 -17.05
CA LYS A 471 6.26 8.00 -15.93
C LYS A 471 6.18 6.68 -15.18
N ALA A 472 6.08 5.56 -15.89
CA ALA A 472 6.07 4.25 -15.25
C ALA A 472 7.35 3.98 -14.43
N ALA A 473 8.52 4.39 -14.94
CA ALA A 473 9.77 4.31 -14.20
C ALA A 473 9.76 5.19 -12.94
N HIS A 474 9.24 6.42 -13.05
CA HIS A 474 9.09 7.36 -11.94
C HIS A 474 8.11 6.84 -10.87
N ASP A 475 6.98 6.29 -11.28
CA ASP A 475 5.97 5.76 -10.36
C ASP A 475 6.50 4.58 -9.52
N LEU A 476 7.48 3.83 -10.03
CA LEU A 476 8.16 2.76 -9.31
C LEU A 476 9.31 3.28 -8.44
N ASN A 477 10.14 4.15 -9.00
CA ASN A 477 11.29 4.71 -8.30
C ASN A 477 11.54 6.17 -8.73
N PRO A 478 11.04 7.15 -7.96
CA PRO A 478 11.20 8.57 -8.29
C PRO A 478 12.62 9.12 -8.05
N PHE A 479 13.53 8.34 -7.45
CA PHE A 479 14.87 8.80 -7.06
C PHE A 479 15.93 8.71 -8.16
N ASN A 480 15.55 8.41 -9.39
CA ASN A 480 16.47 8.39 -10.53
C ASN A 480 16.55 9.78 -11.20
N PRO A 481 17.67 10.52 -11.11
CA PRO A 481 17.78 11.86 -11.69
C PRO A 481 17.65 11.87 -13.22
N THR A 482 18.01 10.78 -13.91
CA THR A 482 17.84 10.66 -15.36
C THR A 482 16.35 10.62 -15.74
N VAL A 483 15.53 9.92 -14.96
CA VAL A 483 14.08 9.86 -15.15
C VAL A 483 13.47 11.25 -14.94
N GLN A 484 13.89 11.98 -13.89
CA GLN A 484 13.38 13.31 -13.59
C GLN A 484 13.71 14.29 -14.72
N ARG A 485 14.94 14.27 -15.23
CA ARG A 485 15.36 15.12 -16.36
C ARG A 485 14.57 14.81 -17.62
N ALA A 486 14.40 13.54 -17.96
CA ALA A 486 13.65 13.13 -19.15
C ALA A 486 12.18 13.55 -19.08
N LEU A 487 11.54 13.44 -17.88
CA LEU A 487 10.19 13.92 -17.68
C LEU A 487 10.09 15.44 -17.76
N MET A 488 11.03 16.18 -17.18
CA MET A 488 11.11 17.64 -17.30
C MET A 488 11.13 18.04 -18.78
N GLU A 489 12.08 17.51 -19.56
CA GLU A 489 12.21 17.82 -21.00
C GLU A 489 10.97 17.40 -21.79
N GLY A 490 10.39 16.25 -21.47
CA GLY A 490 9.16 15.75 -22.10
C GLY A 490 7.96 16.66 -21.85
N TYR A 491 7.76 17.11 -20.61
CA TYR A 491 6.66 18.01 -20.24
C TYR A 491 6.87 19.42 -20.79
N GLU A 492 8.09 19.93 -20.87
CA GLU A 492 8.39 21.19 -21.56
C GLU A 492 7.94 21.16 -23.02
N LEU A 493 8.23 20.07 -23.74
CA LEU A 493 7.81 19.88 -25.13
C LEU A 493 6.29 19.78 -25.30
N LEU A 494 5.57 19.27 -24.30
CA LEU A 494 4.11 19.22 -24.29
C LEU A 494 3.46 20.53 -23.84
N GLY A 495 4.23 21.50 -23.31
CA GLY A 495 3.73 22.76 -22.75
C GLY A 495 3.14 22.63 -21.35
N GLU A 496 3.37 21.51 -20.67
CA GLU A 496 2.93 21.20 -19.31
C GLU A 496 3.92 21.81 -18.28
N THR A 497 3.92 23.15 -18.19
CA THR A 497 4.94 23.92 -17.48
C THR A 497 5.06 23.61 -15.99
N ASP A 498 3.93 23.32 -15.32
CA ASP A 498 3.92 23.02 -13.88
C ASP A 498 4.55 21.65 -13.60
N LEU A 499 4.25 20.65 -14.43
CA LEU A 499 4.87 19.32 -14.33
C LEU A 499 6.36 19.39 -14.66
N ALA A 500 6.75 20.12 -15.69
CA ALA A 500 8.16 20.36 -16.02
C ALA A 500 8.92 21.00 -14.85
N ALA A 501 8.35 22.04 -14.24
CA ALA A 501 8.95 22.71 -13.08
C ALA A 501 9.07 21.78 -11.85
N ARG A 502 8.08 20.91 -11.63
CA ARG A 502 8.11 19.87 -10.58
C ARG A 502 9.29 18.92 -10.78
N HIS A 503 9.43 18.34 -11.96
CA HIS A 503 10.51 17.39 -12.25
C HIS A 503 11.89 18.07 -12.28
N ALA A 504 12.00 19.33 -12.71
CA ALA A 504 13.22 20.14 -12.58
C ALA A 504 13.64 20.34 -11.11
N ARG A 505 12.67 20.55 -10.21
CA ARG A 505 12.94 20.63 -8.77
C ARG A 505 13.42 19.28 -8.23
N TYR A 506 12.78 18.17 -8.59
CA TYR A 506 13.17 16.84 -8.15
C TYR A 506 14.59 16.48 -8.63
N GLU A 507 14.90 16.71 -9.90
CA GLU A 507 16.25 16.49 -10.45
C GLU A 507 17.32 17.27 -9.68
N ARG A 508 17.04 18.53 -9.32
CA ARG A 508 17.96 19.36 -8.53
C ARG A 508 18.18 18.79 -7.13
N ILE A 509 17.13 18.40 -6.41
CA ILE A 509 17.23 17.79 -5.08
C ILE A 509 18.07 16.51 -5.14
N LEU A 510 17.83 15.65 -6.12
CA LEU A 510 18.56 14.39 -6.28
C LEU A 510 20.05 14.63 -6.63
N SER A 511 20.33 15.64 -7.47
CA SER A 511 21.72 15.97 -7.89
C SER A 511 22.54 16.64 -6.78
N THR A 512 21.88 17.32 -5.81
CA THR A 512 22.56 17.96 -4.65
C THR A 512 22.63 17.05 -3.42
N GLY A 513 22.12 15.82 -3.50
CA GLY A 513 22.08 14.90 -2.35
C GLY A 513 21.11 15.32 -1.25
N GLY A 514 20.06 16.10 -1.61
CA GLY A 514 19.04 16.56 -0.67
C GLY A 514 19.41 17.79 0.16
N GLY A 515 20.57 18.39 -0.08
CA GLY A 515 20.91 19.70 0.51
C GLY A 515 20.03 20.79 -0.14
N LEU A 516 19.06 21.31 0.62
CA LEU A 516 18.36 22.54 0.27
C LEU A 516 19.25 23.69 0.77
N ASP A 517 19.88 24.45 -0.16
CA ASP A 517 20.50 25.74 0.14
C ASP A 517 19.45 26.82 0.42
#